data_138a1d1a9478dd6019a61977d6606038
#
_entry.id   138a1d1a9478dd6019a61977d6606038
#
_cell.length_a   1.000
_cell.length_b   1.000
_cell.length_c   1.000
_cell.angle_alpha   90.00
_cell.angle_beta   90.00
_cell.angle_gamma   90.00
#
_symmetry.space_group_name_H-M   'P 1'
#
loop_
_entity.id
_entity.type
_entity.pdbx_description
1 polymer ?
#
loop_
_entity_poly.entity_id
_entity_poly.type
_entity_poly.pdbx_seq_one_letter_code
_entity_poly.pdbx_strand_id
1 'polypeptide(L)' 'AALSAGWPLRRIEAVLRAILRAGTYELLSRKDVPAKVVISEYVEVAHAFYGEDEPGLVNAVLDRLARDLRT' A
#
# COMPACT_ATOMS: atom_id res chain seq x y z
N ALA A 1 4.32 -18.95 5.35
CA ALA A 1 4.29 -17.55 4.99
C ALA A 1 4.29 -16.68 6.24
N ALA A 2 4.83 -15.48 6.10
CA ALA A 2 4.88 -14.54 7.21
C ALA A 2 3.50 -14.25 7.76
N LEU A 3 2.49 -14.33 6.93
CA LEU A 3 1.11 -14.08 7.30
C LEU A 3 0.60 -15.06 8.35
N SER A 4 1.04 -16.30 8.28
CA SER A 4 0.56 -17.32 9.20
C SER A 4 1.37 -17.39 10.48
N ALA A 5 2.47 -16.70 10.55
CA ALA A 5 3.42 -16.84 11.66
C ALA A 5 3.19 -15.77 12.73
N GLY A 6 2.02 -15.78 13.33
CA GLY A 6 1.79 -14.96 14.50
C GLY A 6 0.95 -13.71 14.30
N TRP A 7 0.53 -13.41 13.09
CA TRP A 7 -0.35 -12.26 12.83
C TRP A 7 -1.77 -12.74 12.54
N PRO A 8 -2.75 -12.32 13.34
CA PRO A 8 -4.14 -12.64 13.03
C PRO A 8 -4.54 -12.05 11.68
N LEU A 9 -5.27 -12.81 10.91
CA LEU A 9 -5.69 -12.38 9.57
C LEU A 9 -6.43 -11.04 9.61
N ARG A 10 -7.27 -10.83 10.60
CA ARG A 10 -7.99 -9.56 10.76
C ARG A 10 -7.07 -8.37 10.89
N ARG A 11 -6.01 -8.52 11.66
CA ARG A 11 -5.07 -7.44 11.88
C ARG A 11 -4.30 -7.14 10.61
N ILE A 12 -3.93 -8.18 9.87
CA ILE A 12 -3.24 -8.03 8.60
C ILE A 12 -4.13 -7.28 7.61
N GLU A 13 -5.39 -7.66 7.52
CA GLU A 13 -6.34 -7.00 6.64
C GLU A 13 -6.57 -5.54 7.04
N ALA A 14 -6.66 -5.28 8.34
CA ALA A 14 -6.90 -3.92 8.82
C ALA A 14 -5.72 -3.01 8.50
N VAL A 15 -4.50 -3.48 8.69
CA VAL A 15 -3.30 -2.70 8.39
C VAL A 15 -3.18 -2.48 6.88
N LEU A 16 -3.41 -3.53 6.09
CA LEU A 16 -3.34 -3.42 4.64
C LEU A 16 -4.37 -2.43 4.13
N ARG A 17 -5.59 -2.49 4.66
CA ARG A 17 -6.64 -1.56 4.29
C ARG A 17 -6.27 -0.13 4.63
N ALA A 18 -5.67 0.09 5.81
CA ALA A 18 -5.24 1.41 6.23
C ALA A 18 -4.16 1.97 5.31
N ILE A 19 -3.20 1.14 4.92
CA ILE A 19 -2.13 1.52 4.00
C ILE A 19 -2.72 1.91 2.64
N LEU A 20 -3.61 1.08 2.12
CA LEU A 20 -4.21 1.34 0.83
C LEU A 20 -5.09 2.59 0.85
N ARG A 21 -5.82 2.79 1.93
CA ARG A 21 -6.66 3.97 2.08
C ARG A 21 -5.82 5.24 2.14
N ALA A 22 -4.77 5.23 2.94
CA ALA A 22 -3.89 6.39 3.08
C ALA A 22 -3.18 6.70 1.77
N GLY A 23 -2.68 5.67 1.09
CA GLY A 23 -2.02 5.84 -0.20
C GLY A 23 -2.97 6.40 -1.26
N THR A 24 -4.19 5.90 -1.28
CA THR A 24 -5.20 6.38 -2.22
C THR A 24 -5.53 7.85 -1.95
N TYR A 25 -5.69 8.19 -0.68
CA TYR A 25 -5.98 9.57 -0.30
C TYR A 25 -4.86 10.51 -0.76
N GLU A 26 -3.60 10.10 -0.57
CA GLU A 26 -2.48 10.92 -0.98
C GLU A 26 -2.39 11.05 -2.50
N LEU A 27 -2.68 9.96 -3.22
CA LEU A 27 -2.73 10.01 -4.69
C LEU A 27 -3.77 11.01 -5.19
N LEU A 28 -4.89 11.11 -4.48
CA LEU A 28 -5.96 12.02 -4.85
C LEU A 28 -5.68 13.46 -4.43
N SER A 29 -5.17 13.66 -3.23
CA SER A 29 -5.05 14.99 -2.65
C SER A 29 -3.70 15.66 -2.92
N ARG A 30 -2.65 14.89 -3.14
CA ARG A 30 -1.32 15.43 -3.38
C ARG A 30 -0.88 15.17 -4.81
N LYS A 31 -1.57 15.78 -5.75
CA LYS A 31 -1.26 15.59 -7.17
C LYS A 31 0.04 16.24 -7.59
N ASP A 32 0.58 17.11 -6.75
CA ASP A 32 1.88 17.70 -6.94
C ASP A 32 3.02 16.71 -6.71
N VAL A 33 2.74 15.60 -6.01
CA VAL A 33 3.72 14.56 -5.76
C VAL A 33 3.57 13.47 -6.82
N PRO A 34 4.66 13.06 -7.49
CA PRO A 34 4.58 11.99 -8.48
C PRO A 34 4.03 10.70 -7.87
N ALA A 35 3.19 10.01 -8.63
CA ALA A 35 2.58 8.77 -8.15
C ALA A 35 3.63 7.76 -7.70
N LYS A 36 4.75 7.65 -8.41
CA LYS A 36 5.82 6.74 -8.05
C LYS A 36 6.36 7.00 -6.65
N VAL A 37 6.44 8.26 -6.28
CA VAL A 37 6.95 8.63 -4.95
C VAL A 37 5.95 8.20 -3.87
N VAL A 38 4.68 8.46 -4.10
CA VAL A 38 3.64 8.05 -3.15
C VAL A 38 3.63 6.53 -2.99
N ILE A 39 3.63 5.81 -4.09
CA ILE A 39 3.61 4.35 -4.06
C ILE A 39 4.82 3.81 -3.32
N SER A 40 5.99 4.35 -3.61
CA SER A 40 7.23 3.91 -3.00
C SER A 40 7.19 4.07 -1.48
N GLU A 41 6.66 5.18 -0.98
CA GLU A 41 6.55 5.43 0.45
C GLU A 41 5.66 4.39 1.13
N TYR A 42 4.53 4.07 0.52
CA TYR A 42 3.60 3.12 1.12
C TYR A 42 4.06 1.68 0.99
N VAL A 43 4.80 1.36 -0.07
CA VAL A 43 5.44 0.05 -0.19
C VAL A 43 6.46 -0.14 0.92
N GLU A 44 7.21 0.90 1.27
CA GLU A 44 8.16 0.82 2.37
C GLU A 44 7.48 0.61 3.71
N VAL A 45 6.35 1.27 3.92
CA VAL A 45 5.57 1.05 5.14
C VAL A 45 5.11 -0.41 5.21
N ALA A 46 4.66 -0.96 4.09
CA ALA A 46 4.22 -2.34 4.03
C ALA A 46 5.37 -3.31 4.34
N HIS A 47 6.58 -3.01 3.88
CA HIS A 47 7.76 -3.82 4.19
C HIS A 47 8.00 -3.92 5.68
N ALA A 48 7.74 -2.84 6.42
CA ALA A 48 7.94 -2.82 7.86
C ALA A 48 7.00 -3.77 8.58
N PHE A 49 5.83 -4.04 7.99
CA PHE A 49 4.81 -4.89 8.62
C PHE A 49 4.77 -6.31 8.09
N TYR A 50 5.01 -6.50 6.80
CA TYR A 50 4.70 -7.78 6.17
C TYR A 50 5.89 -8.55 5.61
N GLY A 51 7.04 -7.95 5.50
CA GLY A 51 8.17 -8.60 4.88
C GLY A 51 8.11 -8.46 3.37
N GLU A 52 8.18 -9.58 2.63
CA GLU A 52 8.38 -9.51 1.18
C GLU A 52 7.14 -9.69 0.31
N ASP A 53 6.12 -10.36 0.79
CA ASP A 53 4.97 -10.71 -0.06
C ASP A 53 3.97 -9.59 -0.27
N GLU A 54 3.54 -8.96 0.81
CA GLU A 54 2.50 -7.96 0.76
C GLU A 54 2.90 -6.63 0.16
N PRO A 55 4.16 -6.20 0.25
CA PRO A 55 4.56 -4.97 -0.44
C PRO A 55 4.33 -5.03 -1.94
N GLY A 56 4.48 -6.21 -2.56
CA GLY A 56 4.19 -6.37 -3.97
C GLY A 56 2.72 -6.14 -4.28
N LEU A 57 1.84 -6.61 -3.41
CA LEU A 57 0.42 -6.39 -3.56
C LEU A 57 0.07 -4.90 -3.40
N VAL A 58 0.64 -4.25 -2.40
CA VAL A 58 0.42 -2.83 -2.18
C VAL A 58 0.88 -2.03 -3.40
N ASN A 59 2.05 -2.36 -3.92
CA ASN A 59 2.58 -1.69 -5.10
C ASN A 59 1.63 -1.86 -6.30
N ALA A 60 1.17 -3.07 -6.54
CA ALA A 60 0.29 -3.36 -7.67
C ALA A 60 -1.04 -2.63 -7.55
N VAL A 61 -1.64 -2.63 -6.37
CA VAL A 61 -2.93 -1.99 -6.15
C VAL A 61 -2.81 -0.47 -6.28
N LEU A 62 -1.80 0.12 -5.65
CA LEU A 62 -1.61 1.57 -5.73
C LEU A 62 -1.25 2.02 -7.14
N ASP A 63 -0.48 1.21 -7.87
CA ASP A 63 -0.15 1.53 -9.26
C ASP A 63 -1.41 1.56 -10.12
N ARG A 64 -2.29 0.58 -9.94
CA ARG A 64 -3.54 0.52 -10.68
C ARG A 64 -4.44 1.71 -10.32
N LEU A 65 -4.52 2.03 -9.04
CA LEU A 65 -5.30 3.18 -8.60
C LEU A 65 -4.75 4.49 -9.15
N ALA A 66 -3.43 4.62 -9.18
CA ALA A 66 -2.81 5.82 -9.72
C ALA A 66 -3.15 6.01 -11.19
N ARG A 67 -3.15 4.93 -11.95
CA ARG A 67 -3.52 4.98 -13.37
C ARG A 67 -4.96 5.44 -13.54
N ASP A 68 -5.85 4.95 -12.71
CA ASP A 68 -7.26 5.28 -12.80
C ASP A 68 -7.56 6.70 -12.30
N LEU A 69 -6.88 7.13 -11.22
CA LEU A 69 -7.18 8.39 -10.57
C LEU A 69 -6.44 9.58 -11.15
N ARG A 70 -5.31 9.35 -11.79
CA ARG A 70 -4.46 10.43 -12.31
C ARG A 70 -4.39 10.50 -13.83
N THR A 71 -5.22 9.79 -14.49
CA THR A 71 -5.36 9.96 -15.94
C THR A 71 -6.39 11.06 -16.26
#